data_9b4fe8ab5f3cad15f620135db3d3dbd2
#
_entry.id   9b4fe8ab5f3cad15f620135db3d3dbd2
#
_cell.length_a   1.000
_cell.length_b   1.000
_cell.length_c   1.000
_cell.angle_alpha   90.00
_cell.angle_beta   90.00
_cell.angle_gamma   90.00
#
_symmetry.space_group_name_H-M   'P 1'
#
loop_
_entity.id
_entity.type
_entity.pdbx_description
1 polymer ?
#
loop_
_entity_poly.entity_id
_entity_poly.type
_entity_poly.pdbx_seq_one_letter_code
_entity_poly.pdbx_strand_id
1 'polypeptide(L)'
;TLNDSIIQDASYKLKNLVSTLPFGDIANEFLDRGKGAIRSFVAPGIAFSGLGFKYFGPVDGHNYEELIETFEKVKSIHGLRIVQVNTIKGKGYTIAEENPTKFHGIAPFDIETGELKKKSSKTFSNLAGECIVDAAKEDKRIIAITAAMESGTGLSEYAKLFKDRYFDVGIAEQHSVTFAVGLAESGLIPYVYLYSTFLQRAYDQVIHDVGIMNANVKFMIDRAGLVPEDGDTHQGVYDISFLSIIPNIVIMAPVAEKDFKDMFITSYKYNGPTVMRYNKSSIRECDKTIIPDKFEIGKAHIIR
;
A
#
# COMPACT_ATOMS: atom_id res chain seq x y z
N THR A 1 6.39 -25.41 -20.75
CA THR A 1 7.32 -26.20 -19.94
C THR A 1 6.66 -26.64 -18.64
N LEU A 2 7.25 -26.67 -17.46
CA LEU A 2 6.64 -27.16 -16.19
C LEU A 2 5.29 -26.46 -15.82
N ASN A 3 5.13 -25.20 -16.19
CA ASN A 3 3.90 -24.44 -15.96
C ASN A 3 2.71 -24.90 -16.85
N ASP A 4 2.98 -25.43 -18.04
CA ASP A 4 1.92 -25.84 -18.98
C ASP A 4 1.28 -27.17 -18.57
N SER A 5 2.06 -28.08 -17.98
CA SER A 5 1.54 -29.36 -17.51
C SER A 5 0.65 -29.24 -16.27
N ILE A 6 1.01 -28.32 -15.35
CA ILE A 6 0.21 -28.02 -14.14
C ILE A 6 -1.12 -27.36 -14.53
N ILE A 7 -1.10 -26.46 -15.51
CA ILE A 7 -2.29 -25.78 -16.01
C ILE A 7 -3.22 -26.76 -16.75
N GLN A 8 -2.66 -27.71 -17.52
CA GLN A 8 -3.44 -28.75 -18.21
C GLN A 8 -4.08 -29.73 -17.22
N ASP A 9 -3.35 -30.16 -16.18
CA ASP A 9 -3.87 -31.07 -15.16
C ASP A 9 -4.97 -30.41 -14.30
N ALA A 10 -4.77 -29.14 -13.92
CA ALA A 10 -5.78 -28.35 -13.22
C ALA A 10 -7.04 -28.11 -14.08
N SER A 11 -6.87 -27.83 -15.38
CA SER A 11 -7.97 -27.66 -16.32
C SER A 11 -8.79 -28.96 -16.52
N TYR A 12 -8.12 -30.12 -16.57
CA TYR A 12 -8.76 -31.42 -16.71
C TYR A 12 -9.54 -31.78 -15.44
N LYS A 13 -8.98 -31.59 -14.26
CA LYS A 13 -9.65 -31.80 -12.97
C LYS A 13 -10.86 -30.90 -12.81
N LEU A 14 -10.74 -29.64 -13.25
CA LEU A 14 -11.83 -28.65 -13.20
C LEU A 14 -12.99 -29.06 -14.15
N LYS A 15 -12.69 -29.52 -15.38
CA LYS A 15 -13.71 -30.01 -16.32
C LYS A 15 -14.50 -31.17 -15.73
N ASN A 16 -13.82 -32.11 -15.09
CA ASN A 16 -14.48 -33.24 -14.46
C ASN A 16 -15.33 -32.85 -13.23
N LEU A 17 -14.92 -31.84 -12.48
CA LEU A 17 -15.69 -31.30 -11.35
C LEU A 17 -16.94 -30.56 -11.85
N VAL A 18 -16.80 -29.75 -12.89
CA VAL A 18 -17.90 -28.97 -13.48
C VAL A 18 -18.93 -29.85 -14.15
N SER A 19 -18.53 -30.97 -14.79
CA SER A 19 -19.47 -31.93 -15.41
C SER A 19 -20.39 -32.65 -14.41
N THR A 20 -20.06 -32.62 -13.12
CA THR A 20 -20.93 -33.20 -12.06
C THR A 20 -21.98 -32.21 -11.53
N LEU A 21 -21.98 -30.95 -11.96
CA LEU A 21 -22.96 -29.93 -11.55
C LEU A 21 -24.18 -29.91 -12.48
N PRO A 22 -25.37 -29.51 -12.00
CA PRO A 22 -26.64 -29.51 -12.79
C PRO A 22 -26.61 -28.63 -14.06
N PHE A 23 -25.58 -27.81 -14.27
CA PHE A 23 -25.38 -26.97 -15.46
C PHE A 23 -24.02 -27.21 -16.12
N GLY A 24 -23.41 -28.37 -15.88
CA GLY A 24 -22.05 -28.72 -16.31
C GLY A 24 -21.81 -28.66 -17.82
N ASP A 25 -22.81 -29.01 -18.63
CA ASP A 25 -22.70 -28.98 -20.08
C ASP A 25 -22.59 -27.56 -20.66
N ILE A 26 -23.34 -26.63 -20.13
CA ILE A 26 -23.28 -25.23 -20.53
C ILE A 26 -21.92 -24.58 -20.11
N ALA A 27 -21.44 -24.91 -18.91
CA ALA A 27 -20.16 -24.44 -18.44
C ALA A 27 -18.97 -25.01 -19.22
N ASN A 28 -19.06 -26.30 -19.66
CA ASN A 28 -18.03 -26.94 -20.49
C ASN A 28 -18.00 -26.37 -21.92
N GLU A 29 -19.14 -26.00 -22.49
CA GLU A 29 -19.21 -25.34 -23.80
C GLU A 29 -18.53 -23.94 -23.77
N PHE A 30 -18.65 -23.22 -22.66
CA PHE A 30 -17.90 -21.95 -22.43
C PHE A 30 -16.40 -22.19 -22.23
N LEU A 31 -16.00 -23.28 -21.58
CA LEU A 31 -14.59 -23.62 -21.36
C LEU A 31 -13.85 -23.93 -22.67
N ASP A 32 -14.53 -24.46 -23.68
CA ASP A 32 -13.91 -24.85 -24.95
C ASP A 32 -13.75 -23.68 -25.94
N ARG A 33 -14.48 -22.58 -25.77
CA ARG A 33 -14.44 -21.40 -26.65
C ARG A 33 -13.28 -20.43 -26.41
N GLY A 34 -12.46 -20.59 -25.36
CA GLY A 34 -11.40 -19.63 -25.12
C GLY A 34 -10.31 -20.00 -24.12
N LYS A 35 -9.29 -20.73 -24.52
CA LYS A 35 -8.12 -21.05 -23.68
C LYS A 35 -7.36 -19.83 -23.13
N GLY A 36 -7.54 -18.64 -23.70
CA GLY A 36 -6.94 -17.38 -23.23
C GLY A 36 -7.80 -16.63 -22.20
N ALA A 37 -9.12 -16.75 -22.28
CA ALA A 37 -10.08 -16.07 -21.39
C ALA A 37 -10.26 -16.79 -20.04
N ILE A 38 -9.89 -18.07 -19.95
CA ILE A 38 -10.14 -18.92 -18.77
C ILE A 38 -9.44 -18.41 -17.49
N ARG A 39 -8.28 -17.79 -17.60
CA ARG A 39 -7.53 -17.27 -16.43
C ARG A 39 -8.24 -16.14 -15.69
N SER A 40 -9.02 -15.32 -16.40
CA SER A 40 -9.75 -14.19 -15.80
C SER A 40 -11.19 -14.52 -15.42
N PHE A 41 -11.76 -15.57 -15.99
CA PHE A 41 -13.21 -15.87 -15.91
C PHE A 41 -13.63 -16.71 -14.70
N VAL A 42 -12.79 -17.59 -14.23
CA VAL A 42 -13.27 -18.67 -13.32
C VAL A 42 -13.29 -18.23 -11.84
N ALA A 43 -12.36 -17.41 -11.39
CA ALA A 43 -12.22 -17.14 -9.96
C ALA A 43 -13.16 -16.05 -9.38
N PRO A 44 -13.27 -14.83 -9.93
CA PRO A 44 -14.09 -13.79 -9.29
C PRO A 44 -15.59 -14.07 -9.38
N GLY A 45 -16.08 -14.53 -10.54
CA GLY A 45 -17.50 -14.78 -10.78
C GLY A 45 -18.09 -15.88 -9.89
N ILE A 46 -17.34 -16.95 -9.66
CA ILE A 46 -17.78 -18.09 -8.82
C ILE A 46 -17.90 -17.65 -7.35
N ALA A 47 -16.92 -16.93 -6.83
CA ALA A 47 -16.93 -16.44 -5.46
C ALA A 47 -18.13 -15.52 -5.19
N PHE A 48 -18.38 -14.56 -6.08
CA PHE A 48 -19.50 -13.63 -5.96
C PHE A 48 -20.86 -14.31 -6.13
N SER A 49 -20.94 -15.29 -7.04
CA SER A 49 -22.17 -16.08 -7.22
C SER A 49 -22.51 -16.89 -5.97
N GLY A 50 -21.49 -17.45 -5.29
CA GLY A 50 -21.67 -18.13 -4.00
C GLY A 50 -22.20 -17.22 -2.88
N LEU A 51 -21.98 -15.90 -3.00
CA LEU A 51 -22.51 -14.86 -2.09
C LEU A 51 -23.89 -14.32 -2.54
N GLY A 52 -24.50 -14.89 -3.57
CA GLY A 52 -25.82 -14.49 -4.07
C GLY A 52 -25.80 -13.34 -5.07
N PHE A 53 -24.62 -12.92 -5.56
CA PHE A 53 -24.53 -11.91 -6.62
C PHE A 53 -24.76 -12.53 -8.01
N LYS A 54 -25.42 -11.79 -8.87
CA LYS A 54 -25.44 -12.05 -10.32
C LYS A 54 -24.24 -11.35 -10.94
N TYR A 55 -23.33 -12.10 -11.52
CA TYR A 55 -22.08 -11.62 -12.08
C TYR A 55 -22.18 -11.46 -13.59
N PHE A 56 -21.68 -10.32 -14.11
CA PHE A 56 -21.63 -9.95 -15.52
C PHE A 56 -20.21 -9.48 -15.86
N GLY A 57 -19.68 -9.94 -16.98
CA GLY A 57 -18.37 -9.55 -17.46
C GLY A 57 -17.38 -10.72 -17.55
N PRO A 58 -16.10 -10.46 -17.80
CA PRO A 58 -15.51 -9.11 -17.95
C PRO A 58 -15.98 -8.40 -19.22
N VAL A 59 -16.22 -7.08 -19.13
CA VAL A 59 -16.58 -6.18 -20.23
C VAL A 59 -15.39 -5.29 -20.51
N ASP A 60 -15.12 -4.97 -21.78
CA ASP A 60 -14.09 -3.98 -22.15
C ASP A 60 -14.58 -2.56 -21.78
N GLY A 61 -13.94 -1.97 -20.77
CA GLY A 61 -14.25 -0.62 -20.30
C GLY A 61 -13.90 0.51 -21.26
N HIS A 62 -13.19 0.21 -22.35
CA HIS A 62 -12.89 1.17 -23.43
C HIS A 62 -13.81 1.02 -24.64
N ASN A 63 -14.71 0.04 -24.62
CA ASN A 63 -15.74 -0.16 -25.63
C ASN A 63 -17.09 0.38 -25.12
N TYR A 64 -17.44 1.59 -25.52
CA TYR A 64 -18.68 2.26 -25.06
C TYR A 64 -19.95 1.52 -25.49
N GLU A 65 -19.96 0.91 -26.66
CA GLU A 65 -21.14 0.18 -27.17
C GLU A 65 -21.39 -1.05 -26.30
N GLU A 66 -20.37 -1.84 -26.00
CA GLU A 66 -20.44 -3.02 -25.13
C GLU A 66 -20.84 -2.65 -23.70
N LEU A 67 -20.30 -1.55 -23.15
CA LEU A 67 -20.67 -1.04 -21.83
C LEU A 67 -22.15 -0.66 -21.76
N ILE A 68 -22.64 0.13 -22.73
CA ILE A 68 -24.04 0.56 -22.77
C ILE A 68 -24.96 -0.67 -22.87
N GLU A 69 -24.68 -1.58 -23.79
CA GLU A 69 -25.48 -2.81 -23.97
C GLU A 69 -25.49 -3.63 -22.67
N THR A 70 -24.36 -3.79 -22.01
CA THR A 70 -24.25 -4.52 -20.75
C THR A 70 -25.07 -3.86 -19.65
N PHE A 71 -24.94 -2.54 -19.47
CA PHE A 71 -25.67 -1.83 -18.42
C PHE A 71 -27.19 -1.84 -18.68
N GLU A 72 -27.64 -1.72 -19.92
CA GLU A 72 -29.07 -1.82 -20.24
C GLU A 72 -29.63 -3.23 -19.92
N LYS A 73 -28.88 -4.29 -20.20
CA LYS A 73 -29.25 -5.66 -19.81
C LYS A 73 -29.31 -5.82 -18.29
N VAL A 74 -28.25 -5.37 -17.60
CA VAL A 74 -28.13 -5.53 -16.14
C VAL A 74 -29.16 -4.68 -15.38
N LYS A 75 -29.54 -3.53 -15.88
CA LYS A 75 -30.54 -2.63 -15.31
C LYS A 75 -31.89 -3.29 -15.09
N SER A 76 -32.31 -4.16 -16.00
CA SER A 76 -33.60 -4.89 -15.92
C SER A 76 -33.60 -6.06 -14.95
N ILE A 77 -32.43 -6.48 -14.45
CA ILE A 77 -32.27 -7.66 -13.60
C ILE A 77 -32.41 -7.27 -12.12
N HIS A 78 -33.29 -7.90 -11.36
CA HIS A 78 -33.45 -7.64 -9.93
C HIS A 78 -32.42 -8.40 -9.08
N GLY A 79 -32.13 -7.87 -7.90
CA GLY A 79 -31.22 -8.45 -6.89
C GLY A 79 -29.81 -7.88 -6.96
N LEU A 80 -28.89 -8.52 -6.23
CA LEU A 80 -27.48 -8.13 -6.15
C LEU A 80 -26.77 -8.40 -7.49
N ARG A 81 -26.09 -7.41 -8.01
CA ARG A 81 -25.43 -7.50 -9.33
C ARG A 81 -24.01 -6.97 -9.24
N ILE A 82 -23.09 -7.66 -9.90
CA ILE A 82 -21.72 -7.20 -10.10
C ILE A 82 -21.43 -7.17 -11.59
N VAL A 83 -20.95 -6.04 -12.10
CA VAL A 83 -20.43 -5.89 -13.46
C VAL A 83 -18.92 -5.72 -13.35
N GLN A 84 -18.16 -6.65 -13.88
CA GLN A 84 -16.71 -6.51 -14.00
C GLN A 84 -16.39 -5.78 -15.29
N VAL A 85 -15.74 -4.63 -15.15
CA VAL A 85 -15.26 -3.82 -16.28
C VAL A 85 -13.74 -3.83 -16.27
N ASN A 86 -13.13 -4.28 -17.35
CA ASN A 86 -11.68 -4.27 -17.50
C ASN A 86 -11.24 -2.99 -18.22
N THR A 87 -10.28 -2.29 -17.64
CA THR A 87 -9.71 -1.07 -18.22
C THR A 87 -8.19 -1.15 -18.23
N ILE A 88 -7.57 -0.42 -19.16
CA ILE A 88 -6.14 -0.18 -19.20
C ILE A 88 -5.91 1.19 -18.57
N LYS A 89 -5.20 1.24 -17.44
CA LYS A 89 -4.90 2.49 -16.75
C LYS A 89 -4.02 3.39 -17.62
N GLY A 90 -4.43 4.63 -17.81
CA GLY A 90 -3.75 5.57 -18.70
C GLY A 90 -4.10 5.44 -20.18
N LYS A 91 -5.11 4.64 -20.55
CA LYS A 91 -5.52 4.39 -21.95
C LYS A 91 -5.68 5.67 -22.75
N GLY A 92 -5.04 5.68 -23.94
CA GLY A 92 -5.05 6.84 -24.84
C GLY A 92 -3.83 7.75 -24.69
N TYR A 93 -2.96 7.49 -23.70
CA TYR A 93 -1.69 8.18 -23.55
C TYR A 93 -0.58 7.15 -23.27
N THR A 94 0.20 6.81 -24.30
CA THR A 94 1.17 5.71 -24.31
C THR A 94 2.13 5.77 -23.12
N ILE A 95 2.66 6.95 -22.81
CA ILE A 95 3.60 7.13 -21.69
C ILE A 95 2.95 6.76 -20.35
N ALA A 96 1.64 7.01 -20.19
CA ALA A 96 0.90 6.63 -18.98
C ALA A 96 0.54 5.13 -18.98
N GLU A 97 0.23 4.55 -20.14
CA GLU A 97 0.00 3.10 -20.27
C GLU A 97 1.24 2.29 -19.86
N GLU A 98 2.44 2.78 -20.25
CA GLU A 98 3.73 2.16 -19.90
C GLU A 98 4.13 2.39 -18.44
N ASN A 99 3.67 3.48 -17.82
CA ASN A 99 4.02 3.87 -16.44
C ASN A 99 2.79 4.23 -15.60
N PRO A 100 1.80 3.33 -15.42
CA PRO A 100 0.51 3.65 -14.83
C PRO A 100 0.60 4.10 -13.37
N THR A 101 1.62 3.67 -12.64
CA THR A 101 1.86 4.08 -11.24
C THR A 101 2.32 5.54 -11.17
N LYS A 102 3.24 5.98 -12.03
CA LYS A 102 3.72 7.37 -12.11
C LYS A 102 2.57 8.34 -12.38
N PHE A 103 1.63 7.95 -13.26
CA PHE A 103 0.52 8.81 -13.71
C PHE A 103 -0.76 8.66 -12.88
N HIS A 104 -0.74 7.89 -11.79
CA HIS A 104 -1.92 7.71 -10.94
C HIS A 104 -2.35 8.98 -10.18
N GLY A 105 -1.40 9.84 -9.84
CA GLY A 105 -1.65 11.09 -9.13
C GLY A 105 -0.46 12.03 -9.34
N ILE A 106 -0.19 12.33 -10.63
CA ILE A 106 0.99 13.12 -11.04
C ILE A 106 0.72 14.62 -10.91
N ALA A 107 1.71 15.37 -10.44
CA ALA A 107 1.74 16.83 -10.49
C ALA A 107 1.83 17.31 -11.96
N PRO A 108 1.62 18.61 -12.25
CA PRO A 108 1.69 19.16 -13.61
C PRO A 108 2.96 18.73 -14.35
N PHE A 109 2.79 18.10 -15.49
CA PHE A 109 3.86 17.51 -16.31
C PHE A 109 3.80 17.99 -17.75
N ASP A 110 4.85 17.77 -18.51
CA ASP A 110 4.91 18.00 -19.95
C ASP A 110 4.27 16.81 -20.67
N ILE A 111 3.29 17.09 -21.53
CA ILE A 111 2.51 16.04 -22.19
C ILE A 111 3.29 15.27 -23.27
N GLU A 112 4.33 15.86 -23.85
CA GLU A 112 5.10 15.21 -24.89
C GLU A 112 6.14 14.25 -24.30
N THR A 113 6.72 14.64 -23.15
CA THR A 113 7.79 13.87 -22.49
C THR A 113 7.35 13.06 -21.29
N GLY A 114 6.19 13.39 -20.68
CA GLY A 114 5.74 12.82 -19.42
C GLY A 114 6.57 13.25 -18.20
N GLU A 115 7.44 14.27 -18.34
CA GLU A 115 8.30 14.74 -17.27
C GLU A 115 7.65 15.86 -16.46
N LEU A 116 7.93 15.88 -15.14
CA LEU A 116 7.41 16.91 -14.25
C LEU A 116 7.91 18.31 -14.65
N LYS A 117 7.02 19.30 -14.70
CA LYS A 117 7.36 20.70 -15.03
C LYS A 117 8.21 21.38 -13.95
N LYS A 118 8.14 20.90 -12.70
CA LYS A 118 8.99 21.38 -11.60
C LYS A 118 9.77 20.21 -11.02
N LYS A 119 11.08 20.36 -10.83
CA LYS A 119 11.85 19.43 -10.00
C LYS A 119 11.34 19.53 -8.57
N SER A 120 10.95 18.40 -7.99
CA SER A 120 10.58 18.36 -6.58
C SER A 120 11.82 18.64 -5.73
N SER A 121 11.67 19.54 -4.75
CA SER A 121 12.65 19.64 -3.66
C SER A 121 12.62 18.38 -2.81
N LYS A 122 13.70 18.08 -2.11
CA LYS A 122 13.78 16.94 -1.19
C LYS A 122 12.66 17.00 -0.15
N THR A 123 11.93 15.93 0.00
CA THR A 123 10.81 15.81 0.96
C THR A 123 11.17 14.90 2.12
N PHE A 124 10.38 14.93 3.20
CA PHE A 124 10.54 13.97 4.30
C PHE A 124 10.32 12.53 3.86
N SER A 125 9.44 12.26 2.89
CA SER A 125 9.27 10.92 2.31
C SER A 125 10.55 10.42 1.63
N ASN A 126 11.24 11.29 0.88
CA ASN A 126 12.55 10.94 0.28
C ASN A 126 13.59 10.63 1.37
N LEU A 127 13.66 11.48 2.39
CA LEU A 127 14.59 11.30 3.50
C LEU A 127 14.32 10.01 4.29
N ALA A 128 13.06 9.66 4.49
CA ALA A 128 12.66 8.42 5.13
C ALA A 128 13.13 7.19 4.34
N GLY A 129 13.01 7.25 3.01
CA GLY A 129 13.54 6.20 2.12
C GLY A 129 15.06 6.11 2.14
N GLU A 130 15.78 7.24 2.14
CA GLU A 130 17.24 7.27 2.27
C GLU A 130 17.70 6.66 3.60
N CYS A 131 17.10 7.06 4.71
CA CYS A 131 17.48 6.58 6.05
C CYS A 131 17.31 5.06 6.19
N ILE A 132 16.21 4.49 5.72
CA ILE A 132 15.99 3.05 5.82
C ILE A 132 16.90 2.26 4.87
N VAL A 133 17.20 2.78 3.68
CA VAL A 133 18.16 2.16 2.75
C VAL A 133 19.55 2.10 3.38
N ASP A 134 20.03 3.20 3.97
CA ASP A 134 21.34 3.24 4.60
C ASP A 134 21.40 2.33 5.83
N ALA A 135 20.39 2.34 6.68
CA ALA A 135 20.33 1.44 7.82
C ALA A 135 20.28 -0.04 7.41
N ALA A 136 19.56 -0.39 6.34
CA ALA A 136 19.43 -1.76 5.86
C ALA A 136 20.68 -2.32 5.18
N LYS A 137 21.59 -1.47 4.72
CA LYS A 137 22.94 -1.87 4.28
C LYS A 137 23.77 -2.41 5.45
N GLU A 138 23.62 -1.80 6.61
CA GLU A 138 24.37 -2.13 7.81
C GLU A 138 23.73 -3.26 8.64
N ASP A 139 22.38 -3.33 8.68
CA ASP A 139 21.65 -4.33 9.46
C ASP A 139 20.63 -5.11 8.60
N LYS A 140 20.90 -6.40 8.43
CA LYS A 140 20.05 -7.31 7.65
C LYS A 140 18.71 -7.62 8.32
N ARG A 141 18.51 -7.28 9.59
CA ARG A 141 17.24 -7.47 10.30
C ARG A 141 16.17 -6.46 9.92
N ILE A 142 16.56 -5.34 9.29
CA ILE A 142 15.63 -4.30 8.90
C ILE A 142 14.77 -4.78 7.74
N ILE A 143 13.46 -4.69 7.92
CA ILE A 143 12.40 -5.06 6.97
C ILE A 143 11.52 -3.85 6.72
N ALA A 144 11.19 -3.56 5.48
CA ALA A 144 10.22 -2.51 5.12
C ALA A 144 8.88 -3.12 4.71
N ILE A 145 7.79 -2.58 5.26
CA ILE A 145 6.41 -2.99 4.99
C ILE A 145 5.61 -1.75 4.59
N THR A 146 4.78 -1.86 3.57
CA THR A 146 3.80 -0.83 3.22
C THR A 146 2.49 -1.46 2.75
N ALA A 147 1.44 -0.66 2.64
CA ALA A 147 0.11 -1.08 2.19
C ALA A 147 -0.28 -0.31 0.91
N ALA A 148 0.24 -0.74 -0.24
CA ALA A 148 0.06 -0.12 -1.57
C ALA A 148 0.54 1.35 -1.67
N MET A 149 1.57 1.72 -0.89
CA MET A 149 2.08 3.11 -0.81
C MET A 149 3.58 3.22 -1.09
N GLU A 150 4.18 2.30 -1.84
CA GLU A 150 5.63 2.23 -2.11
C GLU A 150 6.25 3.58 -2.49
N SER A 151 5.81 4.14 -3.62
CA SER A 151 6.37 5.39 -4.14
C SER A 151 6.03 6.59 -3.25
N GLY A 152 4.82 6.61 -2.70
CA GLY A 152 4.33 7.71 -1.87
C GLY A 152 5.06 7.85 -0.53
N THR A 153 5.59 6.76 0.00
CA THR A 153 6.35 6.73 1.26
C THR A 153 7.87 6.74 1.08
N GLY A 154 8.34 6.80 -0.20
CA GLY A 154 9.76 6.86 -0.51
C GLY A 154 10.48 5.51 -0.53
N LEU A 155 9.74 4.38 -0.51
CA LEU A 155 10.33 3.04 -0.43
C LEU A 155 10.81 2.45 -1.76
N SER A 156 10.65 3.13 -2.89
CA SER A 156 10.94 2.55 -4.22
C SER A 156 12.40 2.11 -4.40
N GLU A 157 13.35 2.82 -3.80
CA GLU A 157 14.76 2.41 -3.85
C GLU A 157 15.03 1.20 -2.94
N TYR A 158 14.42 1.18 -1.75
CA TYR A 158 14.48 0.03 -0.84
C TYR A 158 13.94 -1.24 -1.50
N ALA A 159 12.77 -1.16 -2.14
CA ALA A 159 12.12 -2.27 -2.83
C ALA A 159 12.99 -2.85 -3.96
N LYS A 160 13.75 -2.01 -4.67
CA LYS A 160 14.70 -2.45 -5.71
C LYS A 160 15.91 -3.18 -5.13
N LEU A 161 16.51 -2.61 -4.07
CA LEU A 161 17.75 -3.10 -3.49
C LEU A 161 17.56 -4.32 -2.59
N PHE A 162 16.45 -4.41 -1.87
CA PHE A 162 16.21 -5.41 -0.83
C PHE A 162 14.91 -6.18 -1.02
N LYS A 163 14.74 -6.82 -2.18
CA LYS A 163 13.51 -7.52 -2.58
C LYS A 163 13.00 -8.53 -1.56
N ASP A 164 13.91 -9.25 -0.91
CA ASP A 164 13.57 -10.28 0.09
C ASP A 164 13.24 -9.70 1.48
N ARG A 165 13.38 -8.38 1.65
CA ARG A 165 13.14 -7.64 2.89
C ARG A 165 12.13 -6.51 2.72
N TYR A 166 11.43 -6.50 1.60
CA TYR A 166 10.38 -5.55 1.27
C TYR A 166 9.05 -6.27 1.06
N PHE A 167 8.00 -5.79 1.71
CA PHE A 167 6.66 -6.35 1.61
C PHE A 167 5.64 -5.26 1.35
N ASP A 168 4.98 -5.31 0.20
CA ASP A 168 3.76 -4.57 -0.06
C ASP A 168 2.58 -5.52 0.16
N VAL A 169 1.81 -5.26 1.21
CA VAL A 169 0.67 -6.12 1.60
C VAL A 169 -0.62 -5.75 0.87
N GLY A 170 -0.57 -4.86 -0.11
CA GLY A 170 -1.75 -4.29 -0.75
C GLY A 170 -2.50 -3.35 0.19
N ILE A 171 -3.77 -3.04 -0.11
CA ILE A 171 -4.60 -2.14 0.72
C ILE A 171 -5.11 -2.92 1.95
N ALA A 172 -4.19 -3.26 2.86
CA ALA A 172 -4.45 -4.07 4.05
C ALA A 172 -3.61 -3.60 5.24
N GLU A 173 -3.90 -2.39 5.73
CA GLU A 173 -3.16 -1.74 6.80
C GLU A 173 -3.16 -2.58 8.10
N GLN A 174 -4.28 -3.23 8.43
CA GLN A 174 -4.38 -4.13 9.58
C GLN A 174 -3.38 -5.28 9.48
N HIS A 175 -3.32 -5.91 8.29
CA HIS A 175 -2.38 -6.99 8.04
C HIS A 175 -0.92 -6.51 8.16
N SER A 176 -0.60 -5.31 7.67
CA SER A 176 0.76 -4.76 7.76
C SER A 176 1.25 -4.67 9.21
N VAL A 177 0.38 -4.31 10.13
CA VAL A 177 0.72 -4.17 11.57
C VAL A 177 0.88 -5.53 12.23
N THR A 178 -0.10 -6.43 12.11
CA THR A 178 -0.03 -7.78 12.69
C THR A 178 1.16 -8.57 12.11
N PHE A 179 1.42 -8.46 10.81
CA PHE A 179 2.57 -9.08 10.16
C PHE A 179 3.90 -8.55 10.71
N ALA A 180 3.99 -7.23 10.93
CA ALA A 180 5.16 -6.60 11.52
C ALA A 180 5.45 -7.15 12.93
N VAL A 181 4.43 -7.39 13.75
CA VAL A 181 4.61 -8.00 15.08
C VAL A 181 5.22 -9.39 14.97
N GLY A 182 4.73 -10.25 14.08
CA GLY A 182 5.30 -11.57 13.86
C GLY A 182 6.78 -11.53 13.44
N LEU A 183 7.16 -10.54 12.62
CA LEU A 183 8.56 -10.32 12.25
C LEU A 183 9.41 -9.83 13.45
N ALA A 184 8.87 -8.91 14.26
CA ALA A 184 9.54 -8.41 15.45
C ALA A 184 9.81 -9.53 16.48
N GLU A 185 8.83 -10.39 16.72
CA GLU A 185 8.96 -11.56 17.60
C GLU A 185 9.98 -12.59 17.07
N SER A 186 10.22 -12.60 15.75
CA SER A 186 11.27 -13.41 15.13
C SER A 186 12.67 -12.77 15.19
N GLY A 187 12.82 -11.63 15.88
CA GLY A 187 14.09 -10.91 16.06
C GLY A 187 14.45 -9.98 14.91
N LEU A 188 13.51 -9.71 13.99
CA LEU A 188 13.68 -8.72 12.92
C LEU A 188 13.27 -7.32 13.42
N ILE A 189 13.57 -6.30 12.63
CA ILE A 189 13.24 -4.90 12.93
C ILE A 189 12.34 -4.37 11.80
N PRO A 190 11.01 -4.58 11.90
CA PRO A 190 10.07 -4.13 10.88
C PRO A 190 9.80 -2.64 10.99
N TYR A 191 9.91 -1.96 9.85
CA TYR A 191 9.49 -0.58 9.62
C TYR A 191 8.21 -0.59 8.79
N VAL A 192 7.12 -0.11 9.36
CA VAL A 192 5.79 -0.03 8.72
C VAL A 192 5.57 1.40 8.22
N TYR A 193 5.51 1.56 6.90
CA TYR A 193 5.34 2.84 6.22
C TYR A 193 3.89 3.00 5.78
N LEU A 194 3.16 3.90 6.40
CA LEU A 194 1.76 4.18 6.13
C LEU A 194 1.50 5.69 6.09
N TYR A 195 0.43 6.10 5.42
CA TYR A 195 -0.09 7.46 5.60
C TYR A 195 -0.86 7.55 6.92
N SER A 196 -0.76 8.71 7.57
CA SER A 196 -1.41 8.95 8.85
C SER A 196 -2.93 8.64 8.83
N THR A 197 -3.63 9.10 7.79
CA THR A 197 -5.06 8.82 7.64
C THR A 197 -5.37 7.32 7.49
N PHE A 198 -4.49 6.53 6.86
CA PHE A 198 -4.71 5.10 6.64
C PHE A 198 -4.34 4.25 7.84
N LEU A 199 -3.46 4.73 8.73
CA LEU A 199 -3.15 4.06 9.99
C LEU A 199 -4.41 3.88 10.88
N GLN A 200 -5.43 4.72 10.71
CA GLN A 200 -6.70 4.59 11.44
C GLN A 200 -7.35 3.20 11.24
N ARG A 201 -7.17 2.57 10.08
CA ARG A 201 -7.70 1.22 9.82
C ARG A 201 -7.04 0.13 10.65
N ALA A 202 -5.81 0.37 11.12
CA ALA A 202 -5.04 -0.58 11.91
C ALA A 202 -4.98 -0.20 13.40
N TYR A 203 -5.86 0.69 13.85
CA TYR A 203 -5.84 1.19 15.22
C TYR A 203 -5.92 0.07 16.27
N ASP A 204 -6.84 -0.87 16.09
CA ASP A 204 -6.98 -2.03 16.97
C ASP A 204 -5.70 -2.88 17.01
N GLN A 205 -5.09 -3.17 15.83
CA GLN A 205 -3.85 -3.93 15.75
C GLN A 205 -2.68 -3.20 16.42
N VAL A 206 -2.62 -1.87 16.32
CA VAL A 206 -1.58 -1.09 17.03
C VAL A 206 -1.76 -1.21 18.54
N ILE A 207 -2.99 -1.17 19.06
CA ILE A 207 -3.26 -1.37 20.50
C ILE A 207 -2.96 -2.80 20.92
N HIS A 208 -3.64 -3.76 20.29
CA HIS A 208 -3.64 -5.15 20.72
C HIS A 208 -2.33 -5.85 20.42
N ASP A 209 -1.89 -5.80 19.15
CA ASP A 209 -0.73 -6.60 18.74
C ASP A 209 0.60 -5.90 19.09
N VAL A 210 0.67 -4.57 18.96
CA VAL A 210 1.92 -3.84 19.21
C VAL A 210 2.00 -3.32 20.64
N GLY A 211 0.98 -2.60 21.11
CA GLY A 211 1.02 -1.92 22.42
C GLY A 211 1.05 -2.89 23.60
N ILE A 212 0.14 -3.87 23.63
CA ILE A 212 0.06 -4.85 24.73
C ILE A 212 1.33 -5.72 24.79
N MET A 213 1.83 -6.15 23.63
CA MET A 213 3.05 -6.98 23.54
C MET A 213 4.34 -6.16 23.71
N ASN A 214 4.27 -4.84 23.67
CA ASN A 214 5.45 -3.95 23.59
C ASN A 214 6.38 -4.32 22.42
N ALA A 215 5.81 -4.72 21.29
CA ALA A 215 6.52 -5.26 20.16
C ALA A 215 7.45 -4.23 19.51
N ASN A 216 8.65 -4.64 19.08
CA ASN A 216 9.67 -3.78 18.51
C ASN A 216 9.34 -3.38 17.06
N VAL A 217 8.21 -2.72 16.83
CA VAL A 217 7.73 -2.26 15.52
C VAL A 217 8.01 -0.76 15.36
N LYS A 218 8.50 -0.36 14.19
CA LYS A 218 8.83 1.04 13.84
C LYS A 218 7.82 1.56 12.82
N PHE A 219 7.00 2.52 13.24
CA PHE A 219 6.05 3.18 12.34
C PHE A 219 6.64 4.45 11.74
N MET A 220 6.63 4.51 10.41
CA MET A 220 7.00 5.69 9.61
C MET A 220 5.72 6.27 9.02
N ILE A 221 5.19 7.29 9.69
CA ILE A 221 3.85 7.82 9.38
C ILE A 221 3.95 9.09 8.55
N ASP A 222 3.76 8.89 7.26
CA ASP A 222 3.78 9.95 6.25
C ASP A 222 2.43 10.69 6.19
N ARG A 223 2.39 11.88 5.60
CA ARG A 223 1.19 12.74 5.50
C ARG A 223 0.58 13.05 6.87
N ALA A 224 1.40 13.23 7.91
CA ALA A 224 0.90 13.66 9.20
C ALA A 224 0.58 15.17 9.20
N GLY A 225 -0.51 15.56 9.86
CA GLY A 225 -1.01 16.93 9.88
C GLY A 225 -1.87 17.28 8.66
N LEU A 226 -1.85 18.55 8.26
CA LEU A 226 -2.62 19.03 7.11
C LEU A 226 -1.93 18.67 5.80
N VAL A 227 -2.71 18.15 4.84
CA VAL A 227 -2.24 17.71 3.53
C VAL A 227 -3.02 18.46 2.44
N PRO A 228 -2.49 19.58 1.93
CA PRO A 228 -3.26 20.48 1.09
C PRO A 228 -3.58 19.95 -0.31
N GLU A 229 -2.82 18.99 -0.83
CA GLU A 229 -2.94 18.51 -2.22
C GLU A 229 -3.70 17.19 -2.38
N ASP A 230 -3.92 16.45 -1.31
CA ASP A 230 -4.47 15.08 -1.37
C ASP A 230 -5.98 15.03 -1.01
N GLY A 231 -6.62 16.16 -0.76
CA GLY A 231 -8.05 16.28 -0.45
C GLY A 231 -8.40 15.96 1.01
N ASP A 232 -9.68 15.99 1.31
CA ASP A 232 -10.24 15.88 2.67
C ASP A 232 -10.07 14.49 3.29
N THR A 233 -10.02 13.45 2.48
CA THR A 233 -9.86 12.07 2.94
C THR A 233 -8.44 11.69 3.36
N HIS A 234 -7.46 12.56 3.11
CA HIS A 234 -6.03 12.28 3.35
C HIS A 234 -5.43 13.12 4.48
N GLN A 235 -6.25 13.82 5.28
CA GLN A 235 -5.77 14.64 6.38
C GLN A 235 -5.29 13.78 7.56
N GLY A 236 -4.03 13.98 7.98
CA GLY A 236 -3.38 13.19 9.02
C GLY A 236 -3.46 13.86 10.39
N VAL A 237 -4.67 14.16 10.87
CA VAL A 237 -4.86 14.99 12.08
C VAL A 237 -5.24 14.20 13.33
N TYR A 238 -5.49 12.89 13.22
CA TYR A 238 -5.97 12.07 14.35
C TYR A 238 -4.92 11.15 14.96
N ASP A 239 -3.78 10.93 14.30
CA ASP A 239 -2.76 9.96 14.69
C ASP A 239 -2.23 10.18 16.11
N ILE A 240 -1.90 11.41 16.50
CA ILE A 240 -1.45 11.72 17.87
C ILE A 240 -2.53 11.33 18.88
N SER A 241 -3.79 11.66 18.62
CA SER A 241 -4.89 11.43 19.56
C SER A 241 -5.07 9.95 19.89
N PHE A 242 -5.05 9.07 18.91
CA PHE A 242 -5.26 7.65 19.16
C PHE A 242 -3.97 6.88 19.52
N LEU A 243 -2.80 7.39 19.11
CA LEU A 243 -1.52 6.75 19.46
C LEU A 243 -1.08 7.12 20.89
N SER A 244 -1.36 8.34 21.35
CA SER A 244 -0.89 8.81 22.65
C SER A 244 -1.52 8.10 23.86
N ILE A 245 -2.64 7.38 23.66
CA ILE A 245 -3.27 6.58 24.71
C ILE A 245 -2.66 5.17 24.85
N ILE A 246 -1.82 4.76 23.91
CA ILE A 246 -1.23 3.41 23.89
C ILE A 246 0.04 3.43 24.76
N PRO A 247 0.14 2.56 25.79
CA PRO A 247 1.31 2.49 26.63
C PRO A 247 2.59 2.14 25.86
N ASN A 248 3.73 2.63 26.32
CA ASN A 248 5.07 2.32 25.85
C ASN A 248 5.38 2.75 24.40
N ILE A 249 4.45 3.41 23.71
CA ILE A 249 4.72 3.92 22.35
C ILE A 249 5.45 5.25 22.44
N VAL A 250 6.52 5.40 21.67
CA VAL A 250 7.30 6.64 21.57
C VAL A 250 6.94 7.36 20.29
N ILE A 251 6.32 8.55 20.40
CA ILE A 251 5.90 9.35 19.24
C ILE A 251 6.91 10.48 19.03
N MET A 252 7.43 10.58 17.81
CA MET A 252 8.42 11.58 17.38
C MET A 252 7.90 12.34 16.16
N ALA A 253 8.17 13.64 16.11
CA ALA A 253 7.72 14.54 15.04
C ALA A 253 8.87 15.47 14.60
N PRO A 254 9.68 15.07 13.62
CA PRO A 254 10.80 15.87 13.13
C PRO A 254 10.34 17.12 12.37
N VAL A 255 11.12 18.19 12.43
CA VAL A 255 10.86 19.47 11.74
C VAL A 255 11.93 19.80 10.69
N ALA A 256 13.11 19.17 10.75
CA ALA A 256 14.23 19.39 9.84
C ALA A 256 14.96 18.08 9.49
N GLU A 257 15.91 18.14 8.55
CA GLU A 257 16.65 16.95 8.13
C GLU A 257 17.51 16.35 9.25
N LYS A 258 18.14 17.20 10.06
CA LYS A 258 19.01 16.74 11.15
C LYS A 258 18.23 15.98 12.20
N ASP A 259 17.15 16.55 12.70
CA ASP A 259 16.35 15.92 13.74
C ASP A 259 15.61 14.67 13.24
N PHE A 260 15.22 14.64 11.95
CA PHE A 260 14.70 13.42 11.34
C PHE A 260 15.70 12.26 11.42
N LYS A 261 16.95 12.50 11.00
CA LYS A 261 18.01 11.49 11.05
C LYS A 261 18.30 11.03 12.48
N ASP A 262 18.38 11.97 13.42
CA ASP A 262 18.63 11.67 14.82
C ASP A 262 17.48 10.89 15.46
N MET A 263 16.24 11.23 15.15
CA MET A 263 15.05 10.50 15.59
C MET A 263 14.96 9.11 14.95
N PHE A 264 15.34 8.98 13.67
CA PHE A 264 15.41 7.66 13.02
C PHE A 264 16.42 6.75 13.72
N ILE A 265 17.61 7.25 14.05
CA ILE A 265 18.62 6.50 14.81
C ILE A 265 18.10 6.17 16.22
N THR A 266 17.39 7.09 16.86
CA THR A 266 16.78 6.85 18.18
C THR A 266 15.72 5.76 18.09
N SER A 267 14.86 5.80 17.07
CA SER A 267 13.88 4.75 16.79
C SER A 267 14.54 3.38 16.59
N TYR A 268 15.59 3.31 15.79
CA TYR A 268 16.34 2.07 15.55
C TYR A 268 16.93 1.47 16.83
N LYS A 269 17.49 2.31 17.71
CA LYS A 269 18.13 1.88 18.96
C LYS A 269 17.16 1.52 20.09
N TYR A 270 15.96 2.06 20.04
CA TYR A 270 14.94 1.82 21.06
C TYR A 270 14.33 0.43 20.88
N ASN A 271 14.33 -0.38 21.94
CA ASN A 271 13.72 -1.70 21.94
C ASN A 271 12.25 -1.60 22.40
N GLY A 272 11.36 -1.33 21.49
CA GLY A 272 9.93 -1.15 21.70
C GLY A 272 9.29 -0.38 20.53
N PRO A 273 7.99 -0.15 20.58
CA PRO A 273 7.26 0.50 19.50
C PRO A 273 7.59 2.00 19.40
N THR A 274 7.88 2.46 18.19
CA THR A 274 8.11 3.88 17.90
C THR A 274 7.27 4.34 16.72
N VAL A 275 6.88 5.60 16.75
CA VAL A 275 6.18 6.29 15.66
C VAL A 275 6.96 7.54 15.30
N MET A 276 7.43 7.61 14.07
CA MET A 276 7.93 8.85 13.46
C MET A 276 6.84 9.38 12.53
N ARG A 277 6.28 10.55 12.88
CA ARG A 277 5.24 11.19 12.07
C ARG A 277 5.77 12.44 11.39
N TYR A 278 5.58 12.57 10.09
CA TYR A 278 6.08 13.70 9.30
C TYR A 278 5.11 14.06 8.16
N ASN A 279 5.17 15.32 7.72
CA ASN A 279 4.29 15.85 6.71
C ASN A 279 4.81 15.60 5.28
N LYS A 280 3.95 15.80 4.27
CA LYS A 280 4.29 15.70 2.84
C LYS A 280 5.02 16.97 2.32
N SER A 281 5.69 17.73 3.13
CA SER A 281 6.33 18.96 2.67
C SER A 281 7.78 18.75 2.25
N SER A 282 8.28 19.73 1.49
CA SER A 282 9.72 19.88 1.28
C SER A 282 10.41 20.20 2.60
N ILE A 283 11.59 19.62 2.78
CA ILE A 283 12.43 19.91 3.93
C ILE A 283 12.88 21.37 3.84
N ARG A 284 12.60 22.13 4.88
CA ARG A 284 13.07 23.51 5.00
C ARG A 284 14.37 23.54 5.79
N GLU A 285 15.24 24.47 5.45
CA GLU A 285 16.35 24.79 6.35
C GLU A 285 15.76 25.33 7.66
N CYS A 286 16.15 24.72 8.76
CA CYS A 286 15.77 25.14 10.09
C CYS A 286 17.01 25.73 10.80
N ASP A 287 16.78 26.69 11.67
CA ASP A 287 17.84 27.21 12.50
C ASP A 287 18.39 26.09 13.41
N LYS A 288 19.66 25.78 13.23
CA LYS A 288 20.33 24.68 13.94
C LYS A 288 20.36 24.88 15.46
N THR A 289 20.16 26.11 15.92
CA THR A 289 20.09 26.41 17.35
C THR A 289 18.83 25.96 18.03
N ILE A 290 17.79 25.66 17.26
CA ILE A 290 16.49 25.18 17.75
C ILE A 290 16.49 23.68 17.97
N ILE A 291 17.38 22.92 17.28
CA ILE A 291 17.41 21.47 17.31
C ILE A 291 18.46 21.00 18.33
N PRO A 292 18.09 20.15 19.32
CA PRO A 292 19.06 19.64 20.28
C PRO A 292 20.12 18.77 19.59
N ASP A 293 21.32 18.75 20.14
CA ASP A 293 22.39 17.91 19.61
C ASP A 293 22.12 16.42 19.80
N LYS A 294 21.26 16.09 20.77
CA LYS A 294 20.87 14.71 21.07
C LYS A 294 19.41 14.67 21.56
N PHE A 295 18.64 13.74 21.01
CA PHE A 295 17.31 13.45 21.51
C PHE A 295 17.36 12.36 22.59
N GLU A 296 16.73 12.64 23.73
CA GLU A 296 16.56 11.67 24.80
C GLU A 296 15.07 11.44 25.06
N ILE A 297 14.63 10.18 24.99
CA ILE A 297 13.22 9.84 25.22
C ILE A 297 12.79 10.26 26.61
N GLY A 298 11.62 10.92 26.71
CA GLY A 298 11.08 11.43 27.96
C GLY A 298 11.66 12.75 28.46
N LYS A 299 12.59 13.38 27.71
CA LYS A 299 13.12 14.70 28.06
C LYS A 299 12.62 15.78 27.12
N ALA A 300 12.20 16.89 27.68
CA ALA A 300 11.84 18.08 26.91
C ALA A 300 13.08 18.91 26.56
N HIS A 301 13.07 19.53 25.37
CA HIS A 301 14.03 20.55 24.99
C HIS A 301 13.33 21.92 24.96
N ILE A 302 13.88 22.89 25.67
CA ILE A 302 13.30 24.21 25.76
C ILE A 302 13.83 25.06 24.59
N ILE A 303 12.90 25.44 23.70
CA ILE A 303 13.16 26.37 22.59
C ILE A 303 12.79 27.78 23.08
N ARG A 304 13.72 28.71 23.06
CA ARG A 304 13.51 30.14 23.44
C ARG A 304 13.50 31.00 22.20
#